data_7a1ff5838c6ca53e8edc6b0f27303152
#
_entry.id   7a1ff5838c6ca53e8edc6b0f27303152
#
_cell.length_a   1.000
_cell.length_b   1.000
_cell.length_c   1.000
_cell.angle_alpha   90.00
_cell.angle_beta   90.00
_cell.angle_gamma   90.00
#
_symmetry.space_group_name_H-M   'P 1'
#
loop_
_entity.id
_entity.type
_entity.pdbx_description
1 polymer ?
#
loop_
_entity_poly.entity_id
_entity_poly.type
_entity_poly.pdbx_seq_one_letter_code
_entity_poly.pdbx_strand_id
1 'polypeptide(L)'
;MAVAAEIASILKGGEIIALSGNLGGGKTTFTKGLAEALRIEETVTSPTFVMLKVYPAKLSDGKKIEFIHIDAYRAETIEDIKSVGIEDFLDRDDVVLVIEWPEKIVEILPENVIKIDFEFIDENTRKISIS
;
A
#
# COMPACT_ATOMS: atom_id res chain seq x y z
N MET A 1 -8.07 -10.39 7.18
CA MET A 1 -8.78 -9.15 7.48
C MET A 1 -9.82 -8.87 6.41
N ALA A 2 -11.08 -8.71 6.82
CA ALA A 2 -12.21 -8.60 5.89
C ALA A 2 -12.13 -7.36 4.98
N VAL A 3 -11.72 -6.22 5.52
CA VAL A 3 -11.60 -4.99 4.74
C VAL A 3 -10.56 -5.13 3.63
N ALA A 4 -9.42 -5.75 3.93
CA ALA A 4 -8.38 -5.98 2.94
C ALA A 4 -8.88 -6.88 1.81
N ALA A 5 -9.62 -7.94 2.15
CA ALA A 5 -10.19 -8.84 1.15
C ALA A 5 -11.23 -8.14 0.27
N GLU A 6 -12.07 -7.29 0.85
CA GLU A 6 -13.04 -6.51 0.09
C GLU A 6 -12.36 -5.56 -0.91
N ILE A 7 -11.32 -4.87 -0.46
CA ILE A 7 -10.57 -3.97 -1.35
C ILE A 7 -9.88 -4.78 -2.45
N ALA A 8 -9.25 -5.91 -2.11
CA ALA A 8 -8.61 -6.76 -3.11
C ALA A 8 -9.59 -7.19 -4.20
N SER A 9 -10.84 -7.46 -3.84
CA SER A 9 -11.85 -7.93 -4.79
C SER A 9 -12.24 -6.90 -5.85
N ILE A 10 -12.02 -5.62 -5.60
CA ILE A 10 -12.38 -4.56 -6.55
C ILE A 10 -11.19 -4.02 -7.33
N LEU A 11 -9.98 -4.48 -7.04
CA LEU A 11 -8.79 -4.02 -7.73
C LEU A 11 -8.75 -4.56 -9.15
N LYS A 12 -8.36 -3.69 -10.09
CA LYS A 12 -8.27 -4.03 -11.53
C LYS A 12 -6.85 -3.90 -12.08
N GLY A 13 -5.94 -3.37 -11.30
CA GLY A 13 -4.59 -3.00 -11.71
C GLY A 13 -4.48 -1.50 -11.95
N GLY A 14 -3.38 -0.92 -11.54
CA GLY A 14 -3.16 0.52 -11.64
C GLY A 14 -3.56 1.32 -10.42
N GLU A 15 -4.15 0.70 -9.41
CA GLU A 15 -4.56 1.41 -8.20
C GLU A 15 -3.37 1.74 -7.31
N ILE A 16 -3.48 2.88 -6.65
CA ILE A 16 -2.54 3.32 -5.63
C ILE A 16 -3.32 3.43 -4.33
N ILE A 17 -2.86 2.73 -3.30
CA ILE A 17 -3.49 2.72 -1.99
C ILE A 17 -2.55 3.41 -1.01
N ALA A 18 -3.03 4.51 -0.42
CA ALA A 18 -2.25 5.30 0.53
C ALA A 18 -2.75 5.03 1.94
N LEU A 19 -1.88 4.54 2.80
CA LEU A 19 -2.19 4.19 4.19
C LEU A 19 -1.64 5.24 5.12
N SER A 20 -2.50 5.87 5.91
CA SER A 20 -2.10 6.84 6.91
C SER A 20 -2.62 6.43 8.29
N GLY A 21 -2.12 7.09 9.32
CA GLY A 21 -2.50 6.80 10.69
C GLY A 21 -1.29 6.55 11.58
N ASN A 22 -1.55 6.41 12.88
CA ASN A 22 -0.51 6.25 13.87
C ASN A 22 0.14 4.87 13.83
N LEU A 23 1.38 4.77 14.32
CA LEU A 23 2.07 3.51 14.50
C LEU A 23 1.21 2.56 15.35
N GLY A 24 1.16 1.30 14.96
CA GLY A 24 0.35 0.30 15.66
C GLY A 24 -1.12 0.33 15.27
N GLY A 25 -1.53 1.17 14.34
CA GLY A 25 -2.93 1.33 13.95
C GLY A 25 -3.48 0.27 13.02
N GLY A 26 -2.72 -0.77 12.68
CA GLY A 26 -3.20 -1.85 11.84
C GLY A 26 -2.78 -1.75 10.38
N LYS A 27 -1.93 -0.80 10.03
CA LYS A 27 -1.43 -0.66 8.65
C LYS A 27 -0.71 -1.91 8.18
N THR A 28 0.15 -2.47 9.01
CA THR A 28 0.88 -3.70 8.68
C THR A 28 -0.07 -4.89 8.55
N THR A 29 -1.05 -5.00 9.44
CA THR A 29 -2.06 -6.06 9.38
C THR A 29 -2.88 -5.94 8.08
N PHE A 30 -3.27 -4.74 7.71
CA PHE A 30 -3.98 -4.49 6.46
C PHE A 30 -3.14 -4.91 5.26
N THR A 31 -1.88 -4.49 5.22
CA THR A 31 -0.97 -4.81 4.10
C THR A 31 -0.78 -6.31 3.96
N LYS A 32 -0.61 -7.02 5.08
CA LYS A 32 -0.49 -8.49 5.05
C LYS A 32 -1.78 -9.16 4.58
N GLY A 33 -2.93 -8.66 5.02
CA GLY A 33 -4.22 -9.18 4.57
C GLY A 33 -4.46 -8.96 3.09
N LEU A 34 -4.08 -7.79 2.58
CA LEU A 34 -4.15 -7.47 1.16
C LEU A 34 -3.23 -8.38 0.34
N ALA A 35 -2.00 -8.58 0.81
CA ALA A 35 -1.04 -9.46 0.17
C ALA A 35 -1.56 -10.90 0.07
N GLU A 36 -2.17 -11.40 1.14
CA GLU A 36 -2.77 -12.73 1.14
C GLU A 36 -3.90 -12.83 0.13
N ALA A 37 -4.77 -11.82 0.07
CA ALA A 37 -5.88 -11.80 -0.89
C ALA A 37 -5.40 -11.70 -2.34
N LEU A 38 -4.24 -11.10 -2.58
CA LEU A 38 -3.60 -11.00 -3.89
C LEU A 38 -2.69 -12.18 -4.21
N ARG A 39 -2.78 -13.24 -3.43
CA ARG A 39 -2.06 -14.51 -3.65
C ARG A 39 -0.54 -14.38 -3.66
N ILE A 40 -0.02 -13.51 -2.83
CA ILE A 40 1.42 -13.38 -2.65
C ILE A 40 1.91 -14.51 -1.76
N GLU A 41 2.82 -15.32 -2.27
CA GLU A 41 3.34 -16.48 -1.55
C GLU A 41 4.42 -16.13 -0.54
N GLU A 42 5.16 -15.05 -0.80
CA GLU A 42 6.22 -14.60 0.09
C GLU A 42 5.64 -13.89 1.31
N THR A 43 6.37 -13.92 2.42
CA THR A 43 6.01 -13.14 3.60
C THR A 43 6.28 -11.66 3.32
N VAL A 44 5.21 -10.85 3.36
CA VAL A 44 5.34 -9.41 3.17
C VAL A 44 5.80 -8.78 4.48
N THR A 45 6.92 -8.08 4.42
CA THR A 45 7.50 -7.35 5.55
C THR A 45 7.67 -5.89 5.18
N SER A 46 7.74 -5.02 6.19
CA SER A 46 7.98 -3.61 5.94
C SER A 46 9.36 -3.42 5.30
N PRO A 47 9.48 -2.61 4.23
CA PRO A 47 10.76 -2.35 3.58
C PRO A 47 11.59 -1.37 4.42
N THR A 48 12.36 -1.89 5.38
CA THR A 48 13.03 -1.06 6.38
C THR A 48 14.24 -0.28 5.86
N PHE A 49 14.97 -0.86 4.91
CA PHE A 49 16.18 -0.21 4.39
C PHE A 49 16.05 0.25 2.95
N VAL A 50 15.21 -0.41 2.18
CA VAL A 50 15.10 -0.20 0.73
C VAL A 50 13.95 0.71 0.36
N MET A 51 13.06 1.01 1.29
CA MET A 51 11.84 1.81 1.11
C MET A 51 10.82 1.25 0.11
N LEU A 52 11.21 0.33 -0.76
CA LEU A 52 10.34 -0.24 -1.79
C LEU A 52 10.64 -1.73 -1.96
N LYS A 53 9.58 -2.53 -2.01
CA LYS A 53 9.66 -3.96 -2.34
C LYS A 53 8.60 -4.31 -3.37
N VAL A 54 8.94 -5.23 -4.28
CA VAL A 54 8.06 -5.69 -5.36
C VAL A 54 7.78 -7.18 -5.16
N TYR A 55 6.51 -7.56 -5.25
CA TYR A 55 6.06 -8.95 -5.12
C TYR A 55 5.20 -9.34 -6.32
N PRO A 56 5.42 -10.53 -6.93
CA PRO A 56 4.45 -11.04 -7.90
C PRO A 56 3.13 -11.32 -7.21
N ALA A 57 2.03 -10.95 -7.86
CA ALA A 57 0.69 -11.09 -7.28
C ALA A 57 -0.34 -11.39 -8.37
N LYS A 58 -1.57 -11.71 -7.96
CA LYS A 58 -2.69 -11.94 -8.86
C LYS A 58 -3.94 -11.27 -8.31
N LEU A 59 -4.70 -10.66 -9.20
CA LEU A 59 -6.02 -10.13 -8.88
C LEU A 59 -7.06 -11.25 -8.78
N SER A 60 -8.25 -10.92 -8.30
CA SER A 60 -9.34 -11.88 -8.14
C SER A 60 -9.75 -12.56 -9.45
N ASP A 61 -9.60 -11.87 -10.59
CA ASP A 61 -9.90 -12.40 -11.91
C ASP A 61 -8.74 -13.22 -12.52
N GLY A 62 -7.64 -13.37 -11.79
CA GLY A 62 -6.47 -14.10 -12.25
C GLY A 62 -5.44 -13.28 -12.99
N LYS A 63 -5.67 -11.99 -13.22
CA LYS A 63 -4.70 -11.11 -13.87
C LYS A 63 -3.42 -11.05 -13.04
N LYS A 64 -2.28 -11.27 -13.69
CA LYS A 64 -0.97 -11.17 -13.05
C LYS A 64 -0.58 -9.71 -12.94
N ILE A 65 -0.19 -9.29 -11.74
CA ILE A 65 0.24 -7.93 -11.45
C ILE A 65 1.50 -7.95 -10.59
N GLU A 66 2.08 -6.78 -10.38
CA GLU A 66 3.10 -6.58 -9.37
C GLU A 66 2.50 -5.81 -8.20
N PHE A 67 2.69 -6.33 -7.00
CA PHE A 67 2.31 -5.64 -5.76
C PHE A 67 3.55 -4.92 -5.25
N ILE A 68 3.45 -3.61 -5.11
CA ILE A 68 4.59 -2.79 -4.72
C ILE A 68 4.29 -2.15 -3.38
N HIS A 69 5.13 -2.42 -2.40
CA HIS A 69 5.00 -1.88 -1.05
C HIS A 69 6.09 -0.84 -0.81
N ILE A 70 5.66 0.38 -0.51
CA ILE A 70 6.55 1.50 -0.23
C ILE A 70 6.29 1.99 1.19
N ASP A 71 7.37 2.18 1.95
CA ASP A 71 7.30 2.83 3.25
C ASP A 71 8.12 4.13 3.17
N ALA A 72 7.42 5.25 3.21
CA ALA A 72 8.03 6.58 3.10
C ALA A 72 8.42 7.17 4.47
N TYR A 73 8.26 6.41 5.56
CA TYR A 73 8.52 6.91 6.91
C TYR A 73 9.92 7.51 7.07
N ARG A 74 10.93 6.86 6.49
CA ARG A 74 12.33 7.28 6.61
C ARG A 74 12.79 8.26 5.56
N ALA A 75 11.93 8.61 4.61
CA ALA A 75 12.26 9.59 3.60
C ALA A 75 12.33 10.98 4.23
N GLU A 76 13.40 11.71 4.00
CA GLU A 76 13.55 13.07 4.47
C GLU A 76 13.07 14.07 3.42
N THR A 77 13.24 13.71 2.13
CA THR A 77 12.85 14.54 1.00
C THR A 77 12.11 13.71 -0.03
N ILE A 78 11.43 14.40 -0.95
CA ILE A 78 10.73 13.73 -2.05
C ILE A 78 11.74 13.04 -3.00
N GLU A 79 12.95 13.55 -3.10
CA GLU A 79 14.01 12.95 -3.91
C GLU A 79 14.42 11.58 -3.37
N ASP A 80 14.35 11.37 -2.07
CA ASP A 80 14.65 10.07 -1.47
C ASP A 80 13.70 8.99 -2.00
N ILE A 81 12.43 9.33 -2.18
CA ILE A 81 11.43 8.42 -2.73
C ILE A 81 11.61 8.26 -4.24
N LYS A 82 11.88 9.35 -4.95
CA LYS A 82 12.12 9.29 -6.40
C LYS A 82 13.31 8.41 -6.73
N SER A 83 14.32 8.38 -5.86
CA SER A 83 15.53 7.59 -6.09
C SER A 83 15.27 6.08 -6.09
N VAL A 84 14.18 5.60 -5.50
CA VAL A 84 13.81 4.17 -5.52
C VAL A 84 12.95 3.80 -6.72
N GLY A 85 12.64 4.77 -7.60
CA GLY A 85 11.98 4.50 -8.87
C GLY A 85 10.46 4.49 -8.84
N ILE A 86 9.84 5.15 -7.85
CA ILE A 86 8.38 5.15 -7.70
C ILE A 86 7.68 5.67 -8.96
N GLU A 87 8.24 6.64 -9.65
CA GLU A 87 7.61 7.24 -10.83
C GLU A 87 7.43 6.25 -11.98
N ASP A 88 8.27 5.21 -12.03
CA ASP A 88 8.16 4.17 -13.05
C ASP A 88 6.89 3.32 -12.89
N PHE A 89 6.27 3.35 -11.72
CA PHE A 89 5.11 2.52 -11.41
C PHE A 89 3.79 3.30 -11.41
N LEU A 90 3.83 4.63 -11.32
CA LEU A 90 2.63 5.45 -11.10
C LEU A 90 1.60 5.38 -12.23
N ASP A 91 2.04 5.15 -13.46
CA ASP A 91 1.18 5.12 -14.65
C ASP A 91 0.92 3.71 -15.21
N ARG A 92 1.39 2.67 -14.51
CA ARG A 92 1.23 1.30 -15.01
C ARG A 92 -0.08 0.69 -14.55
N ASP A 93 -0.73 -0.04 -15.43
CA ASP A 93 -2.00 -0.71 -15.16
C ASP A 93 -1.84 -2.16 -14.67
N ASP A 94 -0.61 -2.66 -14.60
CA ASP A 94 -0.29 -4.00 -14.10
C ASP A 94 0.35 -3.97 -12.71
N VAL A 95 0.13 -2.89 -11.96
CA VAL A 95 0.71 -2.64 -10.65
C VAL A 95 -0.39 -2.28 -9.66
N VAL A 96 -0.29 -2.79 -8.44
CA VAL A 96 -1.01 -2.26 -7.29
C VAL A 96 0.04 -1.76 -6.31
N LEU A 97 -0.04 -0.48 -5.98
CA LEU A 97 0.94 0.20 -5.16
C LEU A 97 0.33 0.48 -3.79
N VAL A 98 1.02 0.07 -2.71
CA VAL A 98 0.62 0.39 -1.34
C VAL A 98 1.71 1.25 -0.72
N ILE A 99 1.32 2.43 -0.25
CA ILE A 99 2.25 3.42 0.30
C ILE A 99 1.89 3.69 1.76
N GLU A 100 2.84 3.47 2.67
CA GLU A 100 2.73 3.90 4.05
C GLU A 100 3.39 5.26 4.20
N TRP A 101 2.79 6.13 5.03
CA TRP A 101 3.24 7.51 5.25
C TRP A 101 3.19 8.36 3.97
N PRO A 102 2.02 8.40 3.27
CA PRO A 102 1.92 9.09 1.99
C PRO A 102 2.07 10.61 2.09
N GLU A 103 1.88 11.18 3.26
CA GLU A 103 2.05 12.62 3.50
C GLU A 103 3.45 13.12 3.18
N LYS A 104 4.44 12.22 3.16
CA LYS A 104 5.81 12.55 2.79
C LYS A 104 6.00 12.77 1.29
N ILE A 105 5.08 12.24 0.47
CA ILE A 105 5.23 12.22 -0.99
C ILE A 105 3.95 12.63 -1.71
N VAL A 106 3.06 13.32 -1.03
CA VAL A 106 1.75 13.69 -1.59
C VAL A 106 1.88 14.47 -2.90
N GLU A 107 2.95 15.23 -3.08
CA GLU A 107 3.17 16.05 -4.27
C GLU A 107 3.28 15.25 -5.56
N ILE A 108 3.74 14.01 -5.50
CA ILE A 108 3.92 13.17 -6.69
C ILE A 108 2.81 12.17 -6.90
N LEU A 109 1.86 12.08 -5.97
CA LEU A 109 0.75 11.14 -6.09
C LEU A 109 -0.37 11.71 -6.95
N PRO A 110 -0.99 10.88 -7.82
CA PRO A 110 -2.15 11.33 -8.59
C PRO A 110 -3.37 11.55 -7.67
N GLU A 111 -4.39 12.24 -8.18
CA GLU A 111 -5.58 12.57 -7.40
C GLU A 111 -6.48 11.37 -7.10
N ASN A 112 -6.43 10.35 -7.93
CA ASN A 112 -7.31 9.17 -7.83
C ASN A 112 -6.79 8.08 -6.89
N VAL A 113 -5.98 8.46 -5.91
CA VAL A 113 -5.45 7.53 -4.92
C VAL A 113 -6.55 7.10 -3.95
N ILE A 114 -6.58 5.80 -3.62
CA ILE A 114 -7.44 5.28 -2.56
C ILE A 114 -6.78 5.58 -1.22
N LYS A 115 -7.43 6.41 -0.41
CA LYS A 115 -6.89 6.79 0.90
C LYS A 115 -7.53 5.97 1.98
N ILE A 116 -6.72 5.33 2.81
CA ILE A 116 -7.19 4.56 3.95
C ILE A 116 -6.51 5.12 5.19
N ASP A 117 -7.32 5.59 6.13
CA ASP A 117 -6.84 6.16 7.38
C ASP A 117 -7.17 5.23 8.54
N PHE A 118 -6.15 4.91 9.34
CA PHE A 118 -6.29 4.04 10.50
C PHE A 118 -6.21 4.87 11.77
N GLU A 119 -7.22 4.75 12.60
CA GLU A 119 -7.29 5.45 13.88
C GLU A 119 -7.36 4.45 15.02
N PHE A 120 -6.44 4.58 15.97
CA PHE A 120 -6.46 3.80 17.19
C PHE A 120 -7.45 4.46 18.17
N ILE A 121 -8.48 3.71 18.58
CA ILE A 121 -9.46 4.19 19.53
C ILE A 121 -9.19 3.60 20.91
N ASP A 122 -9.06 2.28 21.02
CA ASP A 122 -8.65 1.59 22.24
C ASP A 122 -8.05 0.22 21.88
N GLU A 123 -7.72 -0.59 22.90
CA GLU A 123 -7.09 -1.89 22.69
C GLU A 123 -7.91 -2.84 21.81
N ASN A 124 -9.23 -2.66 21.81
CA ASN A 124 -10.15 -3.55 21.09
C ASN A 124 -10.78 -2.92 19.85
N THR A 125 -10.56 -1.62 19.63
CA THR A 125 -11.27 -0.88 18.60
C THR A 125 -10.30 -0.11 17.72
N ARG A 126 -10.45 -0.29 16.40
CA ARG A 126 -9.75 0.48 15.37
C ARG A 126 -10.78 1.08 14.43
N LYS A 127 -10.56 2.31 14.04
CA LYS A 127 -11.40 2.97 13.04
C LYS A 127 -10.64 3.00 11.72
N ILE A 128 -11.28 2.55 10.64
CA ILE A 128 -10.73 2.57 9.30
C ILE A 128 -11.64 3.42 8.43
N SER A 129 -11.08 4.47 7.85
CA SER A 129 -11.81 5.37 6.96
C SER A 129 -11.23 5.28 5.56
N ILE A 130 -12.09 5.11 4.55
CA ILE A 130 -11.70 4.93 3.15
C ILE A 130 -12.30 6.06 2.32
N SER A 131 -11.48 6.70 1.51
CA SER A 131 -11.96 7.78 0.65
C SER A 131 -11.33 7.78 -0.76
#